data_659fe073d30d978dc8dbf39967754e35
#
_entry.id   659fe073d30d978dc8dbf39967754e35
#
_cell.length_a   1.000
_cell.length_b   1.000
_cell.length_c   1.000
_cell.angle_alpha   90.00
_cell.angle_beta   90.00
_cell.angle_gamma   90.00
#
_symmetry.space_group_name_H-M   'P 1'
#
loop_
_entity.id
_entity.type
_entity.pdbx_description
1 polymer ?
#
loop_
_entity_poly.entity_id
_entity_poly.type
_entity_poly.pdbx_seq_one_letter_code
_entity_poly.pdbx_strand_id
1 'polypeptide(L)' 'DETVSKIVKIVHEIRNLNLMKKPSVRGTVDWVRSVSSLGTKNFNKSLEDSIGVAIKTESDKKRVLKDVIHKKY' A
#
# COMPACT_ATOMS: atom_id res chain seq x y z
N ASP A 1 2.23 16.28 2.53
CA ASP A 1 2.66 15.41 3.62
C ASP A 1 3.52 14.29 3.06
N GLU A 2 4.61 14.00 3.74
CA GLU A 2 5.57 12.99 3.29
C GLU A 2 4.97 11.59 3.21
N THR A 3 4.14 11.24 4.18
CA THR A 3 3.46 9.94 4.20
C THR A 3 2.55 9.79 2.99
N VAL A 4 1.77 10.82 2.69
CA VAL A 4 0.87 10.80 1.54
C VAL A 4 1.65 10.66 0.25
N SER A 5 2.74 11.40 0.09
CA SER A 5 3.58 11.33 -1.10
C SER A 5 4.14 9.92 -1.31
N LYS A 6 4.60 9.29 -0.25
CA LYS A 6 5.14 7.93 -0.33
C LYS A 6 4.08 6.92 -0.75
N ILE A 7 2.89 7.03 -0.17
CA ILE A 7 1.80 6.11 -0.50
C ILE A 7 1.33 6.31 -1.94
N VAL A 8 1.26 7.55 -2.41
CA VAL A 8 0.90 7.83 -3.79
C VAL A 8 1.89 7.17 -4.76
N LYS A 9 3.19 7.26 -4.47
CA LYS A 9 4.21 6.60 -5.28
C LYS A 9 4.03 5.09 -5.28
N ILE A 10 3.75 4.52 -4.12
CA ILE A 10 3.52 3.08 -4.00
C ILE A 10 2.31 2.66 -4.82
N VAL A 11 1.22 3.40 -4.75
CA VAL A 11 0.02 3.10 -5.53
C VAL A 11 0.30 3.17 -7.03
N HIS A 12 1.10 4.15 -7.46
CA HIS A 12 1.52 4.24 -8.86
C HIS A 12 2.25 2.98 -9.31
N GLU A 13 3.16 2.48 -8.49
CA GLU A 13 3.89 1.26 -8.82
C GLU A 13 2.99 0.04 -8.81
N ILE A 14 2.05 -0.02 -7.87
CA ILE A 14 1.07 -1.10 -7.81
C ILE A 14 0.24 -1.15 -9.08
N ARG A 15 -0.15 0.00 -9.61
CA ARG A 15 -0.94 0.05 -10.85
C ARG A 15 -0.17 -0.47 -12.06
N ASN A 16 1.16 -0.43 -11.99
CA ASN A 16 2.00 -0.99 -13.05
C ASN A 16 2.21 -2.48 -12.92
N LEU A 17 1.84 -3.07 -11.78
CA LEU A 17 1.86 -4.51 -11.60
C LEU A 17 0.63 -5.14 -12.25
N ASN A 18 0.78 -6.37 -12.71
CA ASN A 18 -0.32 -7.10 -13.32
C ASN A 18 -1.12 -7.82 -12.23
N LEU A 19 -1.85 -7.05 -11.45
CA LEU A 19 -2.66 -7.59 -10.35
C LEU A 19 -4.02 -8.05 -10.83
N MET A 20 -4.58 -9.02 -10.11
CA MET A 20 -5.92 -9.50 -10.38
C MET A 20 -6.96 -8.42 -10.11
N LYS A 21 -6.76 -7.64 -9.06
CA LYS A 21 -7.67 -6.56 -8.69
C LYS A 21 -6.89 -5.36 -8.19
N LYS A 22 -6.86 -4.31 -8.99
CA LYS A 22 -6.15 -3.09 -8.66
C LYS A 22 -6.90 -2.27 -7.60
N PRO A 23 -6.20 -1.53 -6.74
CA PRO A 23 -6.86 -0.69 -5.75
C PRO A 23 -7.64 0.45 -6.41
N SER A 24 -8.80 0.77 -5.83
CA SER A 24 -9.61 1.90 -6.28
C SER A 24 -9.06 3.21 -5.69
N VAL A 25 -9.59 4.34 -6.16
CA VAL A 25 -9.24 5.64 -5.59
C VAL A 25 -9.65 5.67 -4.11
N ARG A 26 -10.84 5.15 -3.80
CA ARG A 26 -11.30 5.11 -2.41
C ARG A 26 -10.41 4.22 -1.55
N GLY A 27 -10.03 3.06 -2.07
CA GLY A 27 -9.12 2.16 -1.36
C GLY A 27 -7.79 2.84 -1.07
N THR A 28 -7.29 3.62 -2.03
CA THR A 28 -6.06 4.38 -1.86
C THR A 28 -6.20 5.41 -0.74
N VAL A 29 -7.29 6.17 -0.72
CA VAL A 29 -7.55 7.16 0.32
C VAL A 29 -7.66 6.51 1.68
N ASP A 30 -8.38 5.40 1.78
CA ASP A 30 -8.54 4.66 3.02
C ASP A 30 -7.19 4.13 3.52
N TRP A 31 -6.33 3.68 2.62
CA TRP A 31 -5.00 3.20 2.97
C TRP A 31 -4.15 4.33 3.55
N VAL A 32 -4.17 5.51 2.92
CA VAL A 32 -3.47 6.69 3.44
C VAL A 32 -3.92 7.00 4.86
N ARG A 33 -5.23 6.99 5.09
CA ARG A 33 -5.79 7.25 6.41
C ARG A 33 -5.36 6.21 7.43
N SER A 34 -5.36 4.94 7.04
CA SER A 34 -4.97 3.85 7.92
C SER A 34 -3.50 3.95 8.33
N VAL A 35 -2.62 4.22 7.38
CA VAL A 35 -1.20 4.38 7.66
C VAL A 35 -0.97 5.57 8.59
N SER A 36 -1.65 6.67 8.33
CA SER A 36 -1.54 7.87 9.16
C SER A 36 -2.05 7.62 10.58
N SER A 37 -3.15 6.87 10.72
CA SER A 37 -3.73 6.55 12.02
C SER A 37 -2.83 5.65 12.85
N LEU A 38 -2.16 4.69 12.23
CA LEU A 38 -1.28 3.78 12.95
C LEU A 38 -0.11 4.53 13.58
N GLY A 39 0.36 5.58 12.91
CA GLY A 39 1.39 6.45 13.48
C GLY A 39 2.63 5.75 13.95
N THR A 40 2.98 4.63 13.34
CA THR A 40 4.14 3.85 13.78
C THR A 40 5.44 4.49 13.31
N LYS A 41 6.50 4.19 14.04
CA LYS A 41 7.82 4.65 13.64
C LYS A 41 8.35 3.89 12.44
N ASN A 42 7.83 2.69 12.21
CA ASN A 42 8.22 1.86 11.07
C ASN A 42 7.19 1.96 9.97
N PHE A 43 7.51 2.72 8.93
CA PHE A 43 6.62 2.96 7.80
C PHE A 43 6.26 1.66 7.07
N ASN A 44 7.25 0.77 6.88
CA ASN A 44 7.01 -0.51 6.20
C ASN A 44 5.99 -1.36 6.94
N LYS A 45 6.10 -1.40 8.25
CA LYS A 45 5.17 -2.18 9.06
C LYS A 45 3.77 -1.60 8.99
N SER A 46 3.64 -0.28 8.99
CA SER A 46 2.34 0.38 8.83
C SER A 46 1.71 0.02 7.49
N LEU A 47 2.50 0.00 6.42
CA LEU A 47 2.03 -0.39 5.10
C LEU A 47 1.54 -1.84 5.09
N GLU A 48 2.32 -2.75 5.67
CA GLU A 48 1.97 -4.16 5.70
C GLU A 48 0.69 -4.40 6.51
N ASP A 49 0.58 -3.79 7.66
CA ASP A 49 -0.56 -3.98 8.56
C ASP A 49 -1.86 -3.44 7.96
N SER A 50 -1.76 -2.41 7.14
CA SER A 50 -2.93 -1.76 6.55
C SER A 50 -3.20 -2.13 5.09
N ILE A 51 -2.36 -2.97 4.49
CA ILE A 51 -2.48 -3.28 3.06
C ILE A 51 -3.85 -3.86 2.70
N GLY A 52 -4.48 -4.58 3.62
CA GLY A 52 -5.80 -5.16 3.38
C GLY A 52 -6.90 -4.14 3.11
N VAL A 53 -6.66 -2.88 3.45
CA VAL A 53 -7.62 -1.80 3.17
C VAL A 53 -7.72 -1.53 1.67
N ALA A 54 -6.58 -1.56 0.98
CA ALA A 54 -6.52 -1.26 -0.46
C ALA A 54 -6.50 -2.52 -1.32
N ILE A 55 -5.79 -3.55 -0.87
CA ILE A 55 -5.61 -4.80 -1.63
C ILE A 55 -6.38 -5.91 -0.94
N LYS A 56 -7.40 -6.45 -1.61
CA LYS A 56 -8.31 -7.43 -1.00
C LYS A 56 -7.95 -8.88 -1.29
N THR A 57 -7.22 -9.13 -2.36
CA THR A 57 -6.85 -10.49 -2.78
C THR A 57 -5.52 -10.89 -2.17
N GLU A 58 -5.44 -12.07 -1.54
CA GLU A 58 -4.23 -12.53 -0.86
C GLU A 58 -3.02 -12.64 -1.77
N SER A 59 -3.20 -13.17 -2.99
CA SER A 59 -2.09 -13.27 -3.93
C SER A 59 -1.57 -11.90 -4.35
N ASP A 60 -2.47 -10.93 -4.49
CA ASP A 60 -2.08 -9.56 -4.81
C ASP A 60 -1.34 -8.91 -3.65
N LYS A 61 -1.78 -9.15 -2.41
CA LYS A 61 -1.09 -8.65 -1.22
C LYS A 61 0.35 -9.14 -1.19
N LYS A 62 0.56 -10.43 -1.39
CA LYS A 62 1.91 -11.01 -1.41
C LYS A 62 2.76 -10.39 -2.48
N ARG A 63 2.20 -10.20 -3.66
CA ARG A 63 2.93 -9.60 -4.78
C ARG A 63 3.34 -8.17 -4.49
N VAL A 64 2.44 -7.37 -3.95
CA VAL A 64 2.73 -5.98 -3.59
C VAL A 64 3.80 -5.91 -2.51
N LEU A 65 3.68 -6.73 -1.48
CA LEU A 65 4.68 -6.78 -0.41
C LEU A 65 6.05 -7.13 -0.95
N LYS A 66 6.12 -8.14 -1.80
CA LYS A 66 7.40 -8.60 -2.35
C LYS A 66 7.99 -7.62 -3.36
N ASP A 67 7.19 -7.18 -4.33
CA ASP A 67 7.71 -6.45 -5.49
C ASP A 67 7.79 -4.94 -5.28
N VAL A 68 7.03 -4.40 -4.35
CA VAL A 68 7.00 -2.96 -4.11
C VAL A 68 7.54 -2.61 -2.74
N ILE A 69 6.88 -3.10 -1.70
CA ILE A 69 7.19 -2.67 -0.33
C ILE A 69 8.54 -3.18 0.16
N HIS A 70 8.77 -4.47 0.08
CA HIS A 70 10.02 -5.07 0.57
C HIS A 70 11.22 -4.73 -0.30
N LYS A 71 10.98 -4.42 -1.57
CA LYS A 71 12.06 -4.08 -2.49
C LYS A 71 12.53 -2.64 -2.34
N LYS A 72 11.62 -1.70 -2.11
CA LYS A 72 11.92 -0.28 -2.12
C LYS A 72 11.82 0.40 -0.76
N TYR A 73 11.07 -0.17 0.13
CA TYR A 73 10.79 0.41 1.44
C TYR A 73 11.01 -0.62 2.54
#